data_72e83352f3d6fca544a99a850b01aff5
#
_entry.id   72e83352f3d6fca544a99a850b01aff5
#
_cell.length_a   1.000
_cell.length_b   1.000
_cell.length_c   1.000
_cell.angle_alpha   90.00
_cell.angle_beta   90.00
_cell.angle_gamma   90.00
#
_symmetry.space_group_name_H-M   'P 1'
#
loop_
_entity.id
_entity.type
_entity.pdbx_description
1 polymer ?
#
loop_
_entity_poly.entity_id
_entity_poly.type
_entity_poly.pdbx_seq_one_letter_code
_entity_poly.pdbx_strand_id
1 'polypeptide(L)'
;MEDTKRNIEKRIIYILVEKLGIAETAVTSDANLSLDLGIDSLDYAELIMEFEQEFDIRIPHQDTEKLMSVKDVEIYIQSKMK
;
A
#
# COMPACT_ATOMS: atom_id res chain seq x y z
N MET A 1 12.02 -12.56 9.23
CA MET A 1 11.48 -13.76 8.58
C MET A 1 10.96 -13.44 7.22
N GLU A 2 11.27 -14.28 6.28
CA GLU A 2 10.79 -14.06 4.92
C GLU A 2 9.28 -14.08 4.82
N ASP A 3 8.62 -14.80 5.73
CA ASP A 3 7.17 -14.85 5.73
C ASP A 3 6.54 -13.49 6.03
N THR A 4 7.20 -12.68 6.84
CA THR A 4 6.70 -11.37 7.17
C THR A 4 6.61 -10.49 5.93
N LYS A 5 7.65 -10.52 5.11
CA LYS A 5 7.68 -9.72 3.89
C LYS A 5 6.57 -10.16 2.93
N ARG A 6 6.39 -11.46 2.77
CA ARG A 6 5.35 -11.98 1.89
C ARG A 6 3.96 -11.63 2.40
N ASN A 7 3.78 -11.70 3.71
CA ASN A 7 2.50 -11.36 4.30
C ASN A 7 2.16 -9.90 4.05
N ILE A 8 3.14 -9.03 4.19
CA ILE A 8 2.92 -7.61 3.96
C ILE A 8 2.51 -7.39 2.51
N GLU A 9 3.23 -7.96 1.58
CA GLU A 9 2.93 -7.81 0.16
C GLU A 9 1.53 -8.32 -0.17
N LYS A 10 1.19 -9.49 0.32
CA LYS A 10 -0.13 -10.06 0.05
C LYS A 10 -1.24 -9.20 0.63
N ARG A 11 -1.03 -8.67 1.81
CA ARG A 11 -2.05 -7.84 2.46
C ARG A 11 -2.22 -6.51 1.73
N ILE A 12 -1.13 -5.95 1.21
CA ILE A 12 -1.22 -4.74 0.41
C ILE A 12 -2.03 -5.01 -0.86
N ILE A 13 -1.73 -6.11 -1.54
CA ILE A 13 -2.45 -6.48 -2.76
C ILE A 13 -3.93 -6.69 -2.44
N TYR A 14 -4.21 -7.38 -1.34
CA TYR A 14 -5.59 -7.63 -0.93
C TYR A 14 -6.35 -6.32 -0.77
N ILE A 15 -5.75 -5.34 -0.10
CA ILE A 15 -6.41 -4.06 0.12
C ILE A 15 -6.66 -3.36 -1.20
N LEU A 16 -5.67 -3.33 -2.08
CA LEU A 16 -5.84 -2.67 -3.37
C LEU A 16 -6.93 -3.33 -4.21
N VAL A 17 -6.98 -4.63 -4.21
CA VAL A 17 -7.95 -5.36 -5.02
C VAL A 17 -9.34 -5.32 -4.39
N GLU A 18 -9.44 -5.66 -3.11
CA GLU A 18 -10.74 -5.83 -2.47
C GLU A 18 -11.37 -4.52 -2.03
N LYS A 19 -10.56 -3.57 -1.59
CA LYS A 19 -11.11 -2.32 -1.06
C LYS A 19 -11.23 -1.25 -2.12
N LEU A 20 -10.32 -1.23 -3.08
CA LEU A 20 -10.30 -0.19 -4.10
C LEU A 20 -10.71 -0.70 -5.48
N GLY A 21 -10.90 -1.99 -5.63
CA GLY A 21 -11.35 -2.55 -6.90
C GLY A 21 -10.28 -2.55 -7.99
N ILE A 22 -9.01 -2.53 -7.61
CA ILE A 22 -7.91 -2.55 -8.58
C ILE A 22 -7.75 -3.98 -9.10
N ALA A 23 -7.52 -4.12 -10.41
CA ALA A 23 -7.29 -5.44 -10.98
C ALA A 23 -5.98 -6.02 -10.43
N GLU A 24 -6.05 -7.28 -9.99
CA GLU A 24 -4.87 -7.91 -9.39
C GLU A 24 -3.70 -7.92 -10.34
N THR A 25 -3.96 -8.13 -11.63
CA THR A 25 -2.90 -8.18 -12.63
C THR A 25 -2.19 -6.84 -12.82
N ALA A 26 -2.83 -5.74 -12.40
CA ALA A 26 -2.22 -4.42 -12.50
C ALA A 26 -1.30 -4.12 -11.32
N VAL A 27 -1.42 -4.86 -10.23
CA VAL A 27 -0.66 -4.59 -9.01
C VAL A 27 0.69 -5.27 -9.08
N THR A 28 1.69 -4.52 -9.55
CA THR A 28 3.07 -5.01 -9.59
C THR A 28 3.91 -4.14 -8.67
N SER A 29 5.11 -4.61 -8.34
CA SER A 29 6.01 -3.86 -7.46
C SER A 29 6.28 -2.45 -7.96
N ASP A 30 6.43 -2.32 -9.27
CA ASP A 30 6.78 -1.05 -9.87
C ASP A 30 5.58 -0.18 -10.18
N ALA A 31 4.37 -0.68 -9.96
CA ALA A 31 3.17 0.08 -10.29
C ALA A 31 3.10 1.36 -9.46
N ASN A 32 2.90 2.47 -10.14
CA ASN A 32 2.69 3.76 -9.48
C ASN A 32 1.23 3.85 -9.09
N LEU A 33 0.99 4.20 -7.83
CA LEU A 33 -0.38 4.20 -7.30
C LEU A 33 -1.28 5.16 -8.07
N SER A 34 -0.77 6.31 -8.42
CA SER A 34 -1.55 7.32 -9.12
C SER A 34 -1.56 7.08 -10.63
N LEU A 35 -0.38 6.91 -11.22
CA LEU A 35 -0.26 6.84 -12.67
C LEU A 35 -0.68 5.51 -13.26
N ASP A 36 -0.31 4.42 -12.61
CA ASP A 36 -0.57 3.10 -13.15
C ASP A 36 -1.88 2.52 -12.65
N LEU A 37 -2.21 2.76 -11.39
CA LEU A 37 -3.40 2.20 -10.78
C LEU A 37 -4.58 3.17 -10.75
N GLY A 38 -4.34 4.42 -11.12
CA GLY A 38 -5.41 5.41 -11.23
C GLY A 38 -6.03 5.81 -9.90
N ILE A 39 -5.28 5.72 -8.81
CA ILE A 39 -5.78 6.08 -7.50
C ILE A 39 -5.75 7.60 -7.34
N ASP A 40 -6.92 8.22 -7.17
CA ASP A 40 -6.98 9.67 -6.99
C ASP A 40 -6.79 10.02 -5.51
N SER A 41 -6.88 11.32 -5.20
CA SER A 41 -6.55 11.76 -3.84
C SER A 41 -7.53 11.24 -2.79
N LEU A 42 -8.80 11.08 -3.14
CA LEU A 42 -9.78 10.53 -2.20
C LEU A 42 -9.49 9.06 -1.94
N ASP A 43 -9.28 8.31 -3.01
CA ASP A 43 -8.94 6.90 -2.88
C ASP A 43 -7.64 6.72 -2.13
N TYR A 44 -6.68 7.61 -2.37
CA TYR A 44 -5.39 7.53 -1.72
C TYR A 44 -5.53 7.73 -0.20
N ALA A 45 -6.33 8.70 0.21
CA ALA A 45 -6.56 8.94 1.63
C ALA A 45 -7.19 7.71 2.28
N GLU A 46 -8.15 7.11 1.60
CA GLU A 46 -8.82 5.92 2.10
C GLU A 46 -7.85 4.75 2.18
N LEU A 47 -7.00 4.62 1.17
CA LEU A 47 -6.00 3.57 1.13
C LEU A 47 -5.03 3.66 2.32
N ILE A 48 -4.59 4.87 2.64
CA ILE A 48 -3.70 5.08 3.77
C ILE A 48 -4.37 4.64 5.07
N MET A 49 -5.65 4.98 5.24
CA MET A 49 -6.38 4.56 6.43
C MET A 49 -6.50 3.04 6.51
N GLU A 50 -6.72 2.39 5.38
CA GLU A 50 -6.81 0.93 5.35
C GLU A 50 -5.48 0.30 5.76
N PHE A 51 -4.38 0.85 5.28
CA PHE A 51 -3.06 0.35 5.66
C PHE A 51 -2.83 0.53 7.15
N GLU A 52 -3.20 1.68 7.69
CA GLU A 52 -3.03 1.93 9.12
C GLU A 52 -3.80 0.91 9.95
N GLN A 53 -5.01 0.61 9.55
CA GLN A 53 -5.83 -0.36 10.27
C GLN A 53 -5.33 -1.78 10.09
N GLU A 54 -4.95 -2.12 8.87
CA GLU A 54 -4.53 -3.48 8.57
C GLU A 54 -3.24 -3.86 9.29
N PHE A 55 -2.30 -2.92 9.37
CA PHE A 55 -0.98 -3.20 9.93
C PHE A 55 -0.79 -2.61 11.32
N ASP A 56 -1.81 -1.94 11.83
CA ASP A 56 -1.75 -1.32 13.16
C ASP A 56 -0.55 -0.40 13.28
N ILE A 57 -0.40 0.49 12.31
CA ILE A 57 0.69 1.46 12.27
C ILE A 57 0.11 2.83 12.05
N ARG A 58 0.95 3.84 12.23
CA ARG A 58 0.58 5.21 11.97
C ARG A 58 1.40 5.74 10.79
N ILE A 59 0.72 6.34 9.83
CA ILE A 59 1.37 6.92 8.66
C ILE A 59 1.11 8.42 8.68
N PRO A 60 2.09 9.21 9.15
CA PRO A 60 1.91 10.67 9.17
C PRO A 60 1.70 11.22 7.78
N HIS A 61 0.97 12.32 7.69
CA HIS A 61 0.65 12.91 6.40
C HIS A 61 1.89 13.17 5.56
N GLN A 62 2.96 13.67 6.19
CA GLN A 62 4.18 14.00 5.46
C GLN A 62 4.83 12.76 4.85
N ASP A 63 4.62 11.59 5.45
CA ASP A 63 5.18 10.37 4.91
C ASP A 63 4.40 9.84 3.73
N THR A 64 3.13 10.21 3.61
CA THR A 64 2.31 9.72 2.50
C THR A 64 2.84 10.19 1.16
N GLU A 65 3.53 11.33 1.15
CA GLU A 65 4.08 11.86 -0.09
C GLU A 65 5.20 11.00 -0.66
N LYS A 66 5.76 10.13 0.18
CA LYS A 66 6.84 9.23 -0.25
C LYS A 66 6.32 7.91 -0.80
N LEU A 67 5.04 7.65 -0.64
CA LEU A 67 4.46 6.37 -1.03
C LEU A 67 3.89 6.48 -2.44
N MET A 68 4.75 6.34 -3.43
CA MET A 68 4.36 6.54 -4.82
C MET A 68 4.11 5.23 -5.56
N SER A 69 4.76 4.16 -5.16
CA SER A 69 4.60 2.86 -5.82
C SER A 69 4.25 1.80 -4.80
N VAL A 70 3.82 0.64 -5.29
CA VAL A 70 3.52 -0.49 -4.44
C VAL A 70 4.76 -0.87 -3.62
N LYS A 71 5.91 -0.85 -4.26
CA LYS A 71 7.17 -1.18 -3.58
C LYS A 71 7.46 -0.20 -2.46
N ASP A 72 7.21 1.09 -2.70
CA ASP A 72 7.43 2.11 -1.67
C ASP A 72 6.59 1.81 -0.44
N VAL A 73 5.34 1.45 -0.64
CA VAL A 73 4.43 1.12 0.46
C VAL A 73 4.95 -0.10 1.22
N GLU A 74 5.37 -1.11 0.50
CA GLU A 74 5.86 -2.33 1.12
C GLU A 74 7.07 -2.05 2.01
N ILE A 75 8.03 -1.31 1.49
CA ILE A 75 9.24 -0.98 2.22
C ILE A 75 8.90 -0.15 3.46
N TYR A 76 8.01 0.82 3.30
CA TYR A 76 7.63 1.69 4.40
C TYR A 76 6.99 0.89 5.52
N ILE A 77 6.04 0.02 5.18
CA ILE A 77 5.33 -0.77 6.18
C ILE A 77 6.30 -1.70 6.89
N GLN A 78 7.21 -2.32 6.14
CA GLN A 78 8.19 -3.20 6.75
C GLN A 78 9.01 -2.46 7.80
N SER A 79 9.40 -1.23 7.51
CA SER A 79 10.23 -0.47 8.44
C SER A 79 9.44 -0.10 9.69
N LYS A 80 8.14 0.06 9.58
CA LYS A 80 7.29 0.41 10.72
C LYS A 80 6.97 -0.78 11.60
N MET A 81 7.03 -1.96 11.05
CA MET A 81 6.62 -3.17 11.78
C MET A 81 7.75 -3.85 12.53
N LYS A 82 8.89 -3.26 12.57
CA LYS A 82 10.02 -3.86 13.28
C LYS A 82 9.82 -3.86 14.77
#